data_7ca4d42b9373961db51e77c93ba5e8e5
#
_entry.id   7ca4d42b9373961db51e77c93ba5e8e5
#
_cell.length_a   1.000
_cell.length_b   1.000
_cell.length_c   1.000
_cell.angle_alpha   90.00
_cell.angle_beta   90.00
_cell.angle_gamma   90.00
#
_symmetry.space_group_name_H-M   'P 1'
#
loop_
_entity.id
_entity.type
_entity.pdbx_description
1 polymer ?
#
loop_
_entity_poly.entity_id
_entity_poly.type
_entity_poly.pdbx_seq_one_letter_code
_entity_poly.pdbx_strand_id
1 'polypeptide(L)'
;MTGVSAQAADATTWLESTETTGNADRPDTIRDSSNDRNIILAALKGWQVAVGAGLELGGASPVPIPRSIRKINSFNPLLNLYLEGTAYKSFTPRWGMALGLRFETKGMKTNANVKNYHMAIIEDDGGHMEGGWNGPVITKYRATYITVPVLATYTFSNPRWMVSAGPYFSLMLNGDFDGYVHDGYIRTPDELGENVNVTHATYDFSNNLRKFQWGLQVGGSFHAYKHLYVNANLDWGLNGIFPSDFKTISFALYPIYGTLGFSYLF
;
A
#
# COMPACT_ATOMS: atom_id res chain seq x y z
N MET A 1 -71.08 -47.52 42.63
CA MET A 1 -70.79 -47.21 41.23
C MET A 1 -69.29 -46.94 41.16
N THR A 2 -68.59 -47.85 40.61
CA THR A 2 -67.19 -48.14 40.64
C THR A 2 -66.44 -47.27 39.66
N GLY A 3 -65.42 -46.52 40.14
CA GLY A 3 -64.50 -45.86 39.30
C GLY A 3 -63.15 -46.54 39.41
N VAL A 4 -62.67 -47.08 38.32
CA VAL A 4 -61.39 -47.76 38.18
C VAL A 4 -60.32 -46.68 37.89
N SER A 5 -59.36 -46.56 38.77
CA SER A 5 -58.13 -45.73 38.53
C SER A 5 -57.12 -46.64 37.82
N ALA A 6 -56.77 -46.30 36.58
CA ALA A 6 -55.66 -46.90 35.87
C ALA A 6 -54.33 -46.17 36.29
N GLN A 7 -53.44 -46.96 36.88
CA GLN A 7 -52.08 -46.58 37.17
C GLN A 7 -51.25 -46.50 35.88
N ALA A 8 -50.74 -45.36 35.54
CA ALA A 8 -49.76 -45.24 34.50
C ALA A 8 -48.41 -45.77 35.01
N ALA A 9 -47.92 -46.83 34.39
CA ALA A 9 -46.65 -47.44 34.66
C ALA A 9 -45.49 -46.47 34.19
N ASP A 10 -44.54 -46.34 35.05
CA ASP A 10 -43.37 -45.50 34.95
C ASP A 10 -42.47 -45.94 33.77
N ALA A 11 -42.39 -45.12 32.75
CA ALA A 11 -41.58 -45.35 31.55
C ALA A 11 -40.11 -44.86 31.69
N THR A 12 -39.67 -44.63 32.93
CA THR A 12 -38.31 -44.03 33.20
C THR A 12 -37.24 -45.07 33.46
N THR A 13 -37.54 -46.37 33.55
CA THR A 13 -36.56 -47.41 33.88
C THR A 13 -35.84 -48.06 32.69
N TRP A 14 -36.10 -47.66 31.46
CA TRP A 14 -35.47 -48.23 30.27
C TRP A 14 -34.37 -47.41 29.62
N LEU A 15 -34.04 -46.22 30.19
CA LEU A 15 -33.02 -45.31 29.61
C LEU A 15 -31.69 -45.33 30.36
N GLU A 16 -31.51 -46.12 31.42
CA GLU A 16 -30.31 -46.09 32.27
C GLU A 16 -29.31 -47.23 32.03
N SER A 17 -29.50 -48.09 31.01
CA SER A 17 -28.59 -49.24 30.81
C SER A 17 -27.85 -49.31 29.47
N THR A 18 -27.74 -48.18 28.74
CA THR A 18 -26.98 -48.15 27.47
C THR A 18 -25.90 -47.06 27.40
N GLU A 19 -25.47 -46.54 28.50
CA GLU A 19 -24.33 -45.58 28.55
C GLU A 19 -23.10 -46.18 29.18
N THR A 20 -22.54 -47.25 28.64
CA THR A 20 -21.14 -47.61 28.91
C THR A 20 -20.66 -48.60 27.84
N THR A 21 -20.40 -48.15 26.66
CA THR A 21 -19.33 -48.70 25.77
C THR A 21 -19.17 -47.83 24.52
N GLY A 22 -17.99 -47.27 24.39
CA GLY A 22 -17.51 -46.84 23.08
C GLY A 22 -17.52 -45.37 22.80
N ASN A 23 -16.78 -44.59 23.58
CA ASN A 23 -16.33 -43.28 23.14
C ASN A 23 -14.79 -43.17 23.21
N ALA A 24 -14.14 -44.15 22.61
CA ALA A 24 -12.72 -44.08 22.27
C ALA A 24 -12.66 -44.18 20.73
N ASP A 25 -12.16 -43.09 20.09
CA ASP A 25 -11.95 -42.88 18.65
C ASP A 25 -13.01 -42.04 17.92
N ARG A 26 -13.19 -40.80 18.37
CA ARG A 26 -13.49 -39.72 17.43
C ARG A 26 -12.27 -38.79 17.42
N PRO A 27 -11.63 -38.59 16.27
CA PRO A 27 -10.56 -37.64 16.17
C PRO A 27 -11.06 -36.24 16.53
N ASP A 28 -10.30 -35.53 17.40
CA ASP A 28 -10.58 -34.17 17.89
C ASP A 28 -10.71 -33.10 16.81
N THR A 29 -10.52 -33.45 15.55
CA THR A 29 -10.59 -32.57 14.37
C THR A 29 -11.96 -32.00 14.06
N ILE A 30 -13.05 -32.59 14.56
CA ILE A 30 -14.43 -32.10 14.29
C ILE A 30 -14.85 -31.04 15.34
N ARG A 31 -14.26 -31.04 16.53
CA ARG A 31 -14.57 -30.05 17.56
C ARG A 31 -13.89 -28.69 17.28
N ASP A 32 -12.69 -28.71 16.72
CA ASP A 32 -11.95 -27.49 16.37
C ASP A 32 -12.60 -26.69 15.25
N SER A 33 -13.13 -27.35 14.22
CA SER A 33 -13.72 -26.64 13.06
C SER A 33 -14.99 -25.86 13.41
N SER A 34 -15.80 -26.30 14.39
CA SER A 34 -16.99 -25.54 14.80
C SER A 34 -16.67 -24.36 15.69
N ASN A 35 -15.65 -24.47 16.55
CA ASN A 35 -15.16 -23.36 17.35
C ASN A 35 -14.46 -22.31 16.49
N ASP A 36 -13.64 -22.72 15.52
CA ASP A 36 -12.98 -21.83 14.59
C ASP A 36 -13.96 -21.06 13.72
N ARG A 37 -15.03 -21.73 13.23
CA ARG A 37 -16.11 -21.06 12.50
C ARG A 37 -16.85 -20.05 13.36
N ASN A 38 -17.12 -20.36 14.62
CA ASN A 38 -17.78 -19.44 15.55
C ASN A 38 -16.89 -18.23 15.90
N ILE A 39 -15.58 -18.45 16.06
CA ILE A 39 -14.61 -17.39 16.31
C ILE A 39 -14.49 -16.47 15.08
N ILE A 40 -14.40 -17.05 13.87
CA ILE A 40 -14.35 -16.29 12.62
C ILE A 40 -15.65 -15.49 12.42
N LEU A 41 -16.82 -16.08 12.62
CA LEU A 41 -18.11 -15.40 12.51
C LEU A 41 -18.27 -14.29 13.56
N ALA A 42 -17.81 -14.51 14.79
CA ALA A 42 -17.79 -13.48 15.84
C ALA A 42 -16.80 -12.34 15.51
N ALA A 43 -15.64 -12.66 14.92
CA ALA A 43 -14.67 -11.68 14.48
C ALA A 43 -15.19 -10.83 13.31
N LEU A 44 -15.98 -11.43 12.40
CA LEU A 44 -16.60 -10.73 11.27
C LEU A 44 -17.84 -9.90 11.65
N LYS A 45 -18.42 -10.14 12.82
CA LYS A 45 -19.58 -9.39 13.28
C LYS A 45 -19.21 -7.94 13.60
N GLY A 46 -19.98 -7.00 13.06
CA GLY A 46 -19.82 -5.57 13.33
C GLY A 46 -18.77 -4.87 12.44
N TRP A 47 -18.36 -5.49 11.35
CA TRP A 47 -17.61 -4.82 10.29
C TRP A 47 -18.55 -4.16 9.30
N GLN A 48 -18.20 -2.94 8.90
CA GLN A 48 -18.82 -2.20 7.80
C GLN A 48 -17.84 -2.19 6.63
N VAL A 49 -18.32 -2.39 5.42
CA VAL A 49 -17.47 -2.46 4.23
C VAL A 49 -17.77 -1.27 3.34
N ALA A 50 -16.73 -0.64 2.83
CA ALA A 50 -16.82 0.40 1.82
C ALA A 50 -15.99 0.03 0.60
N VAL A 51 -16.43 0.51 -0.56
CA VAL A 51 -15.65 0.47 -1.81
C VAL A 51 -15.45 1.89 -2.28
N GLY A 52 -14.24 2.24 -2.61
CA GLY A 52 -13.85 3.58 -3.03
C GLY A 52 -12.93 3.59 -4.22
N ALA A 53 -12.89 4.73 -4.89
CA ALA A 53 -11.99 5.01 -5.99
C ALA A 53 -11.61 6.49 -5.99
N GLY A 54 -10.48 6.81 -6.60
CA GLY A 54 -10.04 8.21 -6.68
C GLY A 54 -8.75 8.38 -7.45
N LEU A 55 -8.24 9.59 -7.32
CA LEU A 55 -7.00 10.05 -7.91
C LEU A 55 -5.88 10.01 -6.88
N GLU A 56 -4.67 9.77 -7.36
CA GLU A 56 -3.46 9.82 -6.58
C GLU A 56 -2.47 10.77 -7.24
N LEU A 57 -1.97 11.75 -6.47
CA LEU A 57 -1.07 12.79 -6.94
C LEU A 57 0.17 12.80 -6.07
N GLY A 58 1.34 12.76 -6.68
CA GLY A 58 2.59 12.74 -5.94
C GLY A 58 3.75 12.24 -6.77
N GLY A 59 4.78 11.77 -6.09
CA GLY A 59 5.96 11.23 -6.73
C GLY A 59 6.96 10.65 -5.74
N ALA A 60 8.03 10.10 -6.27
CA ALA A 60 9.19 9.69 -5.50
C ALA A 60 10.18 10.86 -5.41
N SER A 61 10.41 11.34 -4.20
CA SER A 61 11.26 12.50 -3.94
C SER A 61 12.43 12.16 -3.02
N PRO A 62 13.61 12.70 -3.25
CA PRO A 62 14.69 12.63 -2.28
C PRO A 62 14.37 13.52 -1.07
N VAL A 63 14.52 12.97 0.13
CA VAL A 63 14.32 13.72 1.38
C VAL A 63 15.53 13.46 2.29
N PRO A 64 16.36 14.51 2.53
CA PRO A 64 16.33 15.87 1.97
C PRO A 64 16.76 15.91 0.50
N ILE A 65 16.44 17.02 -0.21
CA ILE A 65 16.88 17.22 -1.60
C ILE A 65 18.42 17.33 -1.64
N PRO A 66 19.11 16.48 -2.40
CA PRO A 66 20.55 16.47 -2.45
C PRO A 66 21.09 17.69 -3.20
N ARG A 67 22.30 18.11 -2.83
CA ARG A 67 22.97 19.27 -3.45
C ARG A 67 23.29 19.08 -4.94
N SER A 68 23.29 17.86 -5.42
CA SER A 68 23.46 17.54 -6.86
C SER A 68 22.28 17.99 -7.69
N ILE A 69 21.06 18.07 -7.15
CA ILE A 69 19.89 18.64 -7.83
C ILE A 69 19.94 20.16 -7.67
N ARG A 70 20.20 20.86 -8.77
CA ARG A 70 20.34 22.33 -8.78
C ARG A 70 19.02 23.04 -9.01
N LYS A 71 18.17 22.48 -9.88
CA LYS A 71 16.88 23.08 -10.23
C LYS A 71 15.94 21.99 -10.74
N ILE A 72 14.72 21.99 -10.27
CA ILE A 72 13.62 21.24 -10.85
C ILE A 72 12.92 22.16 -11.84
N ASN A 73 13.01 21.84 -13.14
CA ASN A 73 12.42 22.63 -14.20
C ASN A 73 10.92 22.36 -14.34
N SER A 74 10.53 21.08 -14.23
CA SER A 74 9.13 20.69 -14.25
C SER A 74 8.91 19.41 -13.44
N PHE A 75 7.72 19.32 -12.86
CA PHE A 75 7.21 18.14 -12.18
C PHE A 75 5.78 17.89 -12.70
N ASN A 76 5.51 16.70 -13.20
CA ASN A 76 4.20 16.28 -13.65
C ASN A 76 3.81 14.99 -12.91
N PRO A 77 2.91 15.10 -11.92
CA PRO A 77 2.32 13.93 -11.28
C PRO A 77 1.37 13.29 -12.30
N LEU A 78 1.77 12.24 -12.95
CA LEU A 78 0.97 11.54 -13.95
C LEU A 78 -0.44 11.25 -13.41
N LEU A 79 -1.39 10.99 -14.30
CA LEU A 79 -2.72 10.57 -13.86
C LEU A 79 -2.62 9.19 -13.23
N ASN A 80 -2.68 9.15 -11.92
CA ASN A 80 -2.65 7.94 -11.13
C ASN A 80 -4.03 7.71 -10.50
N LEU A 81 -4.46 6.47 -10.49
CA LEU A 81 -5.78 6.06 -10.03
C LEU A 81 -5.64 5.00 -8.94
N TYR A 82 -6.62 4.94 -8.05
CA TYR A 82 -6.75 3.85 -7.10
C TYR A 82 -8.19 3.33 -7.01
N LEU A 83 -8.30 2.05 -6.70
CA LEU A 83 -9.52 1.36 -6.30
C LEU A 83 -9.25 0.69 -4.96
N GLU A 84 -10.12 0.90 -3.97
CA GLU A 84 -9.92 0.40 -2.60
C GLU A 84 -11.19 -0.22 -2.04
N GLY A 85 -11.07 -1.42 -1.45
CA GLY A 85 -12.05 -1.98 -0.54
C GLY A 85 -11.57 -1.78 0.89
N THR A 86 -12.40 -1.21 1.76
CA THR A 86 -12.04 -0.94 3.16
C THR A 86 -13.07 -1.54 4.10
N ALA A 87 -12.61 -2.27 5.10
CA ALA A 87 -13.41 -2.79 6.19
C ALA A 87 -13.17 -1.97 7.46
N TYR A 88 -14.23 -1.44 8.04
CA TYR A 88 -14.21 -0.62 9.25
C TYR A 88 -14.78 -1.39 10.44
N LYS A 89 -14.13 -1.29 11.60
CA LYS A 89 -14.64 -1.83 12.87
C LYS A 89 -14.53 -0.78 13.96
N SER A 90 -15.67 -0.41 14.54
CA SER A 90 -15.75 0.50 15.68
C SER A 90 -15.63 -0.29 16.97
N PHE A 91 -14.73 0.13 17.88
CA PHE A 91 -14.57 -0.42 19.22
C PHE A 91 -15.31 0.42 20.25
N THR A 92 -15.38 1.72 20.01
CA THR A 92 -16.12 2.70 20.80
C THR A 92 -16.88 3.65 19.87
N PRO A 93 -17.77 4.52 20.37
CA PRO A 93 -18.43 5.54 19.52
C PRO A 93 -17.47 6.47 18.78
N ARG A 94 -16.20 6.57 19.21
CA ARG A 94 -15.20 7.45 18.61
C ARG A 94 -14.03 6.73 17.97
N TRP A 95 -13.62 5.60 18.55
CA TRP A 95 -12.41 4.88 18.11
C TRP A 95 -12.76 3.61 17.37
N GLY A 96 -12.03 3.35 16.32
CA GLY A 96 -12.12 2.15 15.52
C GLY A 96 -10.84 1.84 14.79
N MET A 97 -10.94 0.91 13.86
CA MET A 97 -9.89 0.57 12.92
C MET A 97 -10.46 0.45 11.51
N ALA A 98 -9.60 0.66 10.53
CA ALA A 98 -9.85 0.38 9.13
C ALA A 98 -8.76 -0.53 8.58
N LEU A 99 -9.17 -1.53 7.83
CA LEU A 99 -8.29 -2.42 7.07
C LEU A 99 -8.68 -2.34 5.61
N GLY A 100 -7.76 -1.90 4.76
CA GLY A 100 -7.99 -1.72 3.33
C GLY A 100 -7.25 -2.75 2.47
N LEU A 101 -7.75 -2.90 1.26
CA LEU A 101 -7.04 -3.52 0.14
C LEU A 101 -7.19 -2.59 -1.04
N ARG A 102 -6.07 -1.99 -1.47
CA ARG A 102 -6.02 -0.97 -2.53
C ARG A 102 -5.21 -1.47 -3.70
N PHE A 103 -5.77 -1.34 -4.88
CA PHE A 103 -5.05 -1.44 -6.14
C PHE A 103 -4.79 -0.03 -6.64
N GLU A 104 -3.52 0.34 -6.87
CA GLU A 104 -3.15 1.71 -7.18
C GLU A 104 -2.04 1.79 -8.23
N THR A 105 -2.05 2.88 -8.98
CA THR A 105 -0.96 3.25 -9.90
C THR A 105 -0.26 4.48 -9.37
N LYS A 106 1.07 4.45 -9.32
CA LYS A 106 1.93 5.55 -8.89
C LYS A 106 2.82 5.97 -10.04
N GLY A 107 2.95 7.25 -10.29
CA GLY A 107 3.82 7.70 -11.36
C GLY A 107 4.08 9.19 -11.32
N MET A 108 5.23 9.56 -11.91
CA MET A 108 5.64 10.95 -12.09
C MET A 108 6.53 11.08 -13.32
N LYS A 109 6.63 12.31 -13.84
CA LYS A 109 7.67 12.72 -14.78
C LYS A 109 8.31 13.99 -14.25
N THR A 110 9.64 14.00 -14.17
CA THR A 110 10.41 15.17 -13.73
C THR A 110 11.43 15.57 -14.78
N ASN A 111 11.69 16.87 -14.85
CA ASN A 111 12.83 17.42 -15.56
C ASN A 111 13.62 18.26 -14.54
N ALA A 112 14.87 17.92 -14.34
CA ALA A 112 15.75 18.60 -13.39
C ALA A 112 17.12 18.85 -13.99
N ASN A 113 17.75 19.97 -13.63
CA ASN A 113 19.15 20.21 -13.90
C ASN A 113 19.98 19.74 -12.71
N VAL A 114 20.96 18.90 -12.99
CA VAL A 114 21.81 18.31 -11.97
C VAL A 114 23.28 18.66 -12.20
N LYS A 115 24.08 18.58 -11.14
CA LYS A 115 25.53 18.74 -11.18
C LYS A 115 26.20 17.65 -10.35
N ASN A 116 27.15 16.95 -10.97
CA ASN A 116 27.86 15.82 -10.38
C ASN A 116 26.89 14.77 -9.80
N TYR A 117 25.89 14.44 -10.60
CA TYR A 117 24.86 13.45 -10.27
C TYR A 117 25.36 12.09 -10.73
N HIS A 118 25.71 11.19 -9.78
CA HIS A 118 26.21 9.89 -10.11
C HIS A 118 25.11 9.03 -10.74
N MET A 119 25.36 8.54 -11.95
CA MET A 119 24.44 7.68 -12.68
C MET A 119 25.16 6.85 -13.75
N ALA A 120 24.52 5.78 -14.19
CA ALA A 120 24.90 5.03 -15.37
C ALA A 120 23.98 5.43 -16.54
N ILE A 121 24.56 5.64 -17.71
CA ILE A 121 23.86 6.00 -18.95
C ILE A 121 24.26 5.09 -20.08
N ILE A 122 23.38 4.96 -21.07
CA ILE A 122 23.61 4.22 -22.31
C ILE A 122 23.49 5.23 -23.45
N GLU A 123 24.57 5.42 -24.19
CA GLU A 123 24.58 6.28 -25.36
C GLU A 123 23.83 5.64 -26.55
N ASP A 124 23.47 6.45 -27.54
CA ASP A 124 22.74 5.98 -28.72
C ASP A 124 23.52 4.97 -29.56
N ASP A 125 24.83 4.93 -29.45
CA ASP A 125 25.73 3.93 -30.06
C ASP A 125 25.86 2.62 -29.25
N GLY A 126 25.21 2.56 -28.07
CA GLY A 126 25.24 1.42 -27.14
C GLY A 126 26.38 1.45 -26.14
N GLY A 127 27.16 2.53 -26.08
CA GLY A 127 28.22 2.75 -25.10
C GLY A 127 27.63 2.88 -23.70
N HIS A 128 28.23 2.17 -22.72
CA HIS A 128 27.86 2.30 -21.31
C HIS A 128 28.86 3.20 -20.58
N MET A 129 28.37 4.23 -19.92
CA MET A 129 29.19 5.12 -19.11
C MET A 129 28.58 5.29 -17.73
N GLU A 130 29.43 5.29 -16.69
CA GLU A 130 29.06 5.56 -15.32
C GLU A 130 29.94 6.70 -14.77
N GLY A 131 29.31 7.65 -14.09
CA GLY A 131 30.06 8.78 -13.54
C GLY A 131 29.15 9.91 -13.07
N GLY A 132 29.77 11.08 -12.88
CA GLY A 132 29.10 12.30 -12.43
C GLY A 132 28.50 13.07 -13.60
N TRP A 133 27.21 12.94 -13.83
CA TRP A 133 26.47 13.70 -14.85
C TRP A 133 26.28 15.17 -14.48
N ASN A 134 26.43 16.04 -15.47
CA ASN A 134 26.20 17.46 -15.36
C ASN A 134 25.36 17.92 -16.55
N GLY A 135 24.11 18.25 -16.29
CA GLY A 135 23.16 18.67 -17.33
C GLY A 135 21.69 18.38 -16.96
N PRO A 136 20.79 18.51 -17.93
CA PRO A 136 19.38 18.14 -17.76
C PRO A 136 19.20 16.63 -17.63
N VAL A 137 18.27 16.21 -16.76
CA VAL A 137 17.84 14.82 -16.56
C VAL A 137 16.32 14.78 -16.61
N ILE A 138 15.77 13.98 -17.49
CA ILE A 138 14.35 13.70 -17.56
C ILE A 138 14.12 12.30 -17.02
N THR A 139 13.34 12.19 -15.96
CA THR A 139 13.01 10.93 -15.29
C THR A 139 11.52 10.66 -15.41
N LYS A 140 11.16 9.44 -15.73
CA LYS A 140 9.80 8.93 -15.71
C LYS A 140 9.75 7.71 -14.81
N TYR A 141 8.82 7.73 -13.86
CA TYR A 141 8.51 6.64 -12.98
C TYR A 141 7.06 6.25 -13.13
N ARG A 142 6.78 4.96 -13.22
CA ARG A 142 5.45 4.36 -13.18
C ARG A 142 5.52 3.06 -12.43
N ALA A 143 4.54 2.80 -11.58
CA ALA A 143 4.43 1.51 -10.91
C ALA A 143 2.98 1.21 -10.55
N THR A 144 2.66 -0.06 -10.46
CA THR A 144 1.37 -0.58 -10.02
C THR A 144 1.57 -1.38 -8.75
N TYR A 145 0.73 -1.12 -7.75
CA TYR A 145 0.84 -1.72 -6.42
C TYR A 145 -0.47 -2.36 -5.97
N ILE A 146 -0.32 -3.38 -5.13
CA ILE A 146 -1.35 -3.78 -4.18
C ILE A 146 -0.90 -3.28 -2.82
N THR A 147 -1.76 -2.49 -2.16
CA THR A 147 -1.46 -1.84 -0.88
C THR A 147 -2.49 -2.23 0.17
N VAL A 148 -2.02 -2.52 1.36
CA VAL A 148 -2.83 -2.86 2.54
C VAL A 148 -2.60 -1.80 3.61
N PRO A 149 -3.46 -0.78 3.73
CA PRO A 149 -3.46 0.14 4.85
C PRO A 149 -4.11 -0.50 6.08
N VAL A 150 -3.50 -0.28 7.25
CA VAL A 150 -3.97 -0.70 8.58
C VAL A 150 -4.04 0.54 9.45
N LEU A 151 -5.23 1.08 9.63
CA LEU A 151 -5.40 2.42 10.18
C LEU A 151 -6.20 2.39 11.47
N ALA A 152 -5.78 3.15 12.47
CA ALA A 152 -6.63 3.59 13.56
C ALA A 152 -7.55 4.71 13.04
N THR A 153 -8.81 4.70 13.45
CA THR A 153 -9.80 5.71 13.06
C THR A 153 -10.36 6.42 14.27
N TYR A 154 -10.58 7.73 14.13
CA TYR A 154 -11.21 8.55 15.14
C TYR A 154 -12.34 9.37 14.52
N THR A 155 -13.56 9.17 15.02
CA THR A 155 -14.76 9.91 14.61
C THR A 155 -14.99 11.07 15.59
N PHE A 156 -15.10 12.27 15.06
CA PHE A 156 -15.33 13.48 15.87
C PHE A 156 -16.73 13.51 16.48
N SER A 157 -16.97 14.46 17.37
CA SER A 157 -18.30 14.71 17.94
C SER A 157 -19.34 15.02 16.87
N ASN A 158 -18.95 15.67 15.77
CA ASN A 158 -19.72 15.69 14.54
C ASN A 158 -19.39 14.41 13.75
N PRO A 159 -20.31 13.43 13.67
CA PRO A 159 -20.05 12.12 13.08
C PRO A 159 -19.82 12.15 11.56
N ARG A 160 -19.95 13.32 10.94
CA ARG A 160 -19.60 13.49 9.52
C ARG A 160 -18.10 13.46 9.26
N TRP A 161 -17.27 13.71 10.29
CA TRP A 161 -15.82 13.78 10.14
C TRP A 161 -15.15 12.62 10.85
N MET A 162 -14.30 11.93 10.12
CA MET A 162 -13.45 10.88 10.63
C MET A 162 -12.01 11.14 10.14
N VAL A 163 -11.05 10.95 11.02
CA VAL A 163 -9.63 10.94 10.67
C VAL A 163 -9.08 9.53 10.85
N SER A 164 -8.05 9.22 10.09
CA SER A 164 -7.39 7.91 10.16
C SER A 164 -5.88 8.09 10.08
N ALA A 165 -5.15 7.24 10.77
CA ALA A 165 -3.69 7.19 10.70
C ALA A 165 -3.19 5.79 11.00
N GLY A 166 -2.11 5.38 10.34
CA GLY A 166 -1.47 4.09 10.58
C GLY A 166 -0.48 3.70 9.49
N PRO A 167 0.11 2.52 9.61
CA PRO A 167 1.00 1.98 8.60
C PRO A 167 0.25 1.49 7.36
N TYR A 168 0.95 1.50 6.22
CA TYR A 168 0.55 0.79 5.03
C TYR A 168 1.69 -0.08 4.50
N PHE A 169 1.35 -1.13 3.80
CA PHE A 169 2.26 -2.09 3.20
C PHE A 169 1.87 -2.28 1.73
N SER A 170 2.84 -2.13 0.83
CA SER A 170 2.60 -2.19 -0.62
C SER A 170 3.51 -3.21 -1.27
N LEU A 171 2.94 -4.00 -2.17
CA LEU A 171 3.66 -4.92 -3.02
C LEU A 171 3.55 -4.44 -4.47
N MET A 172 4.70 -4.19 -5.10
CA MET A 172 4.78 -3.79 -6.50
C MET A 172 4.51 -4.99 -7.41
N LEU A 173 3.56 -4.83 -8.31
CA LEU A 173 3.21 -5.80 -9.34
C LEU A 173 4.03 -5.58 -10.60
N ASN A 174 4.13 -4.31 -11.02
CA ASN A 174 4.92 -3.87 -12.15
C ASN A 174 5.48 -2.47 -11.87
N GLY A 175 6.63 -2.14 -12.47
CA GLY A 175 7.21 -0.81 -12.32
C GLY A 175 8.28 -0.55 -13.36
N ASP A 176 8.30 0.70 -13.83
CA ASP A 176 9.25 1.24 -14.79
C ASP A 176 9.89 2.50 -14.19
N PHE A 177 11.20 2.59 -14.30
CA PHE A 177 11.99 3.77 -13.94
C PHE A 177 13.01 4.01 -15.03
N ASP A 178 12.61 4.83 -15.97
CA ASP A 178 13.39 5.14 -17.17
C ASP A 178 13.54 6.66 -17.37
N GLY A 179 14.44 7.03 -18.26
CA GLY A 179 14.61 8.40 -18.64
C GLY A 179 15.75 8.62 -19.62
N TYR A 180 16.05 9.88 -19.84
CA TYR A 180 17.15 10.29 -20.70
C TYR A 180 17.81 11.57 -20.19
N VAL A 181 19.05 11.72 -20.58
CA VAL A 181 19.86 12.93 -20.38
C VAL A 181 20.21 13.53 -21.75
N HIS A 182 20.40 14.83 -21.80
CA HIS A 182 20.76 15.51 -23.05
C HIS A 182 21.60 16.78 -22.76
N ASP A 183 22.35 17.21 -23.78
CA ASP A 183 23.10 18.47 -23.76
C ASP A 183 23.92 18.70 -22.49
N GLY A 184 24.72 17.70 -22.12
CA GLY A 184 25.53 17.75 -20.92
C GLY A 184 26.86 17.02 -21.09
N TYR A 185 27.50 16.77 -19.96
CA TYR A 185 28.72 15.97 -19.92
C TYR A 185 28.76 15.06 -18.70
N ILE A 186 29.41 13.91 -18.87
CA ILE A 186 29.73 12.98 -17.81
C ILE A 186 31.21 13.07 -17.45
N ARG A 187 31.51 13.00 -16.17
CA ARG A 187 32.85 12.89 -15.65
C ARG A 187 33.04 11.46 -15.14
N THR A 188 33.89 10.69 -15.86
CA THR A 188 34.23 9.33 -15.48
C THR A 188 35.31 9.32 -14.40
N PRO A 189 35.27 8.35 -13.44
CA PRO A 189 36.28 8.26 -12.38
C PRO A 189 37.67 7.87 -12.90
N ASP A 190 37.73 7.12 -13.99
CA ASP A 190 38.93 6.41 -14.47
C ASP A 190 39.81 7.23 -15.44
N GLU A 191 39.28 8.30 -16.01
CA GLU A 191 40.04 9.13 -16.94
C GLU A 191 40.28 10.51 -16.34
N LEU A 192 41.36 10.70 -15.63
CA LEU A 192 41.96 12.01 -15.14
C LEU A 192 41.00 13.21 -15.05
N GLY A 193 39.71 12.99 -14.87
CA GLY A 193 38.66 13.97 -14.77
C GLY A 193 38.27 14.63 -16.09
N GLU A 194 38.50 13.99 -17.22
CA GLU A 194 38.03 14.46 -18.52
C GLU A 194 36.51 14.45 -18.61
N ASN A 195 35.98 15.52 -19.21
CA ASN A 195 34.54 15.66 -19.43
C ASN A 195 34.22 15.04 -20.80
N VAL A 196 33.40 13.99 -20.82
CA VAL A 196 32.87 13.44 -22.06
C VAL A 196 31.54 14.12 -22.34
N ASN A 197 31.47 14.86 -23.46
CA ASN A 197 30.25 15.53 -23.88
C ASN A 197 29.25 14.50 -24.43
N VAL A 198 28.01 14.56 -23.96
CA VAL A 198 26.92 13.65 -24.35
C VAL A 198 25.76 14.49 -24.85
N THR A 199 25.41 14.27 -26.11
CA THR A 199 24.27 14.96 -26.74
C THR A 199 22.96 14.34 -26.33
N HIS A 200 22.88 13.01 -26.28
CA HIS A 200 21.72 12.24 -25.82
C HIS A 200 22.17 10.87 -25.30
N ALA A 201 21.60 10.46 -24.19
CA ALA A 201 21.77 9.10 -23.66
C ALA A 201 20.55 8.73 -22.81
N THR A 202 20.26 7.43 -22.74
CA THR A 202 19.13 6.87 -21.98
C THR A 202 19.61 6.16 -20.73
N TYR A 203 18.70 5.93 -19.81
CA TYR A 203 18.93 5.06 -18.66
C TYR A 203 17.64 4.33 -18.29
N ASP A 204 17.79 3.11 -17.77
CA ASP A 204 16.69 2.27 -17.33
C ASP A 204 17.11 1.53 -16.05
N PHE A 205 16.41 1.81 -14.95
CA PHE A 205 16.60 1.17 -13.65
C PHE A 205 15.36 0.41 -13.18
N SER A 206 14.46 0.06 -14.10
CA SER A 206 13.20 -0.63 -13.81
C SER A 206 13.43 -1.95 -13.05
N ASN A 207 14.43 -2.72 -13.43
CA ASN A 207 14.77 -3.98 -12.80
C ASN A 207 15.34 -3.84 -11.37
N ASN A 208 15.77 -2.64 -11.00
CA ASN A 208 16.34 -2.35 -9.68
C ASN A 208 15.30 -1.82 -8.69
N LEU A 209 14.04 -1.67 -9.09
CA LEU A 209 12.99 -1.19 -8.22
C LEU A 209 12.70 -2.16 -7.06
N ARG A 210 12.49 -1.59 -5.88
CA ARG A 210 12.10 -2.33 -4.68
C ARG A 210 10.66 -2.84 -4.81
N LYS A 211 10.44 -4.14 -4.68
CA LYS A 211 9.13 -4.77 -4.78
C LYS A 211 8.23 -4.52 -3.57
N PHE A 212 8.81 -4.41 -2.38
CA PHE A 212 8.08 -4.18 -1.14
C PHE A 212 8.32 -2.77 -0.60
N GLN A 213 7.25 -2.03 -0.38
CA GLN A 213 7.26 -0.71 0.23
C GLN A 213 6.38 -0.69 1.48
N TRP A 214 6.72 0.16 2.42
CA TRP A 214 5.91 0.43 3.60
C TRP A 214 6.06 1.89 4.01
N GLY A 215 5.07 2.38 4.73
CA GLY A 215 5.08 3.77 5.15
C GLY A 215 3.95 4.08 6.12
N LEU A 216 3.68 5.36 6.28
CA LEU A 216 2.60 5.90 7.10
C LEU A 216 1.57 6.56 6.20
N GLN A 217 0.30 6.30 6.51
CA GLN A 217 -0.85 6.98 5.92
C GLN A 217 -1.56 7.79 6.99
N VAL A 218 -1.88 9.03 6.65
CA VAL A 218 -2.75 9.90 7.45
C VAL A 218 -3.84 10.43 6.55
N GLY A 219 -5.08 10.42 7.00
CA GLY A 219 -6.17 10.87 6.15
C GLY A 219 -7.40 11.31 6.91
N GLY A 220 -8.37 11.78 6.14
CA GLY A 220 -9.67 12.18 6.61
C GLY A 220 -10.77 11.75 5.66
N SER A 221 -11.93 11.44 6.23
CA SER A 221 -13.14 11.09 5.51
C SER A 221 -14.27 12.01 5.94
N PHE A 222 -15.00 12.51 4.97
CA PHE A 222 -16.18 13.35 5.18
C PHE A 222 -17.41 12.63 4.66
N HIS A 223 -18.39 12.41 5.53
CA HIS A 223 -19.70 11.84 5.18
C HIS A 223 -20.53 12.90 4.43
N ALA A 224 -20.54 12.80 3.12
CA ALA A 224 -21.17 13.78 2.25
C ALA A 224 -22.68 13.58 2.15
N TYR A 225 -23.14 12.37 1.84
CA TYR A 225 -24.56 12.07 1.66
C TYR A 225 -24.85 10.58 1.78
N LYS A 226 -25.84 10.18 2.59
CA LYS A 226 -26.30 8.76 2.80
C LYS A 226 -25.11 7.81 3.05
N HIS A 227 -24.69 7.07 2.02
CA HIS A 227 -23.59 6.11 2.05
C HIS A 227 -22.31 6.63 1.40
N LEU A 228 -22.32 7.89 0.91
CA LEU A 228 -21.21 8.48 0.16
C LEU A 228 -20.29 9.26 1.09
N TYR A 229 -18.99 8.93 0.99
CA TYR A 229 -17.91 9.62 1.69
C TYR A 229 -16.92 10.20 0.68
N VAL A 230 -16.35 11.34 1.03
CA VAL A 230 -15.20 11.95 0.36
C VAL A 230 -13.97 11.67 1.22
N ASN A 231 -12.91 11.14 0.62
CA ASN A 231 -11.69 10.75 1.33
C ASN A 231 -10.51 11.54 0.78
N ALA A 232 -9.65 12.00 1.68
CA ALA A 232 -8.36 12.58 1.36
C ALA A 232 -7.30 11.99 2.28
N ASN A 233 -6.21 11.43 1.70
CA ASN A 233 -5.12 10.85 2.47
C ASN A 233 -3.77 11.36 1.96
N LEU A 234 -2.77 11.26 2.82
CA LEU A 234 -1.36 11.45 2.52
C LEU A 234 -0.62 10.15 2.88
N ASP A 235 0.03 9.57 1.91
CA ASP A 235 0.85 8.38 2.02
C ASP A 235 2.32 8.78 1.95
N TRP A 236 3.08 8.48 3.01
CA TRP A 236 4.51 8.75 3.08
C TRP A 236 5.27 7.42 3.23
N GLY A 237 5.98 7.03 2.16
CA GLY A 237 6.85 5.86 2.19
C GLY A 237 8.10 6.11 3.05
N LEU A 238 8.39 5.15 3.93
CA LEU A 238 9.53 5.21 4.84
C LEU A 238 10.75 4.43 4.32
N ASN A 239 10.57 3.64 3.28
CA ASN A 239 11.67 3.03 2.53
C ASN A 239 11.70 3.58 1.08
N GLY A 240 12.93 3.72 0.55
CA GLY A 240 13.12 4.21 -0.81
C GLY A 240 12.60 3.24 -1.89
N ILE A 241 12.30 3.78 -3.07
CA ILE A 241 11.87 2.98 -4.24
C ILE A 241 12.97 2.05 -4.77
N PHE A 242 14.24 2.33 -4.44
CA PHE A 242 15.38 1.45 -4.72
C PHE A 242 15.87 0.76 -3.45
N PRO A 243 16.44 -0.45 -3.56
CA PRO A 243 17.14 -1.11 -2.46
C PRO A 243 18.36 -0.31 -1.99
N SER A 244 18.80 -0.52 -0.76
CA SER A 244 19.94 0.20 -0.18
C SER A 244 21.30 -0.17 -0.77
N ASP A 245 21.39 -1.30 -1.44
CA ASP A 245 22.57 -1.81 -2.18
C ASP A 245 22.65 -1.25 -3.60
N PHE A 246 21.60 -0.63 -4.10
CA PHE A 246 21.63 0.08 -5.39
C PHE A 246 22.36 1.41 -5.23
N LYS A 247 23.62 1.48 -5.75
CA LYS A 247 24.52 2.62 -5.56
C LYS A 247 24.60 3.55 -6.76
N THR A 248 24.02 3.19 -7.88
CA THR A 248 24.04 4.01 -9.10
C THR A 248 23.38 5.38 -8.89
N ILE A 249 22.36 5.47 -8.02
CA ILE A 249 21.81 6.74 -7.55
C ILE A 249 22.24 6.94 -6.09
N SER A 250 22.94 8.03 -5.82
CA SER A 250 23.61 8.31 -4.53
C SER A 250 22.67 8.73 -3.38
N PHE A 251 21.36 8.74 -3.60
CA PHE A 251 20.35 9.12 -2.58
C PHE A 251 19.08 8.29 -2.69
N ALA A 252 18.38 8.17 -1.59
CA ALA A 252 17.10 7.45 -1.56
C ALA A 252 15.95 8.34 -2.07
N LEU A 253 15.06 7.76 -2.88
CA LEU A 253 13.83 8.36 -3.36
C LEU A 253 12.65 7.78 -2.58
N TYR A 254 11.95 8.60 -1.82
CA TYR A 254 10.81 8.19 -0.99
C TYR A 254 9.50 8.50 -1.70
N PRO A 255 8.56 7.54 -1.81
CA PRO A 255 7.24 7.80 -2.37
C PRO A 255 6.41 8.66 -1.41
N ILE A 256 5.91 9.79 -1.91
CA ILE A 256 5.03 10.71 -1.19
C ILE A 256 3.86 11.02 -2.10
N TYR A 257 2.65 10.59 -1.72
CA TYR A 257 1.45 10.72 -2.54
C TYR A 257 0.28 11.21 -1.71
N GLY A 258 -0.48 12.14 -2.28
CA GLY A 258 -1.78 12.55 -1.79
C GLY A 258 -2.89 11.87 -2.58
N THR A 259 -3.90 11.34 -1.91
CA THR A 259 -5.06 10.73 -2.57
C THR A 259 -6.31 11.56 -2.31
N LEU A 260 -7.17 11.65 -3.30
CA LEU A 260 -8.49 12.25 -3.20
C LEU A 260 -9.50 11.37 -3.93
N GLY A 261 -10.58 11.00 -3.27
CA GLY A 261 -11.58 10.13 -3.87
C GLY A 261 -12.87 10.04 -3.11
N PHE A 262 -13.70 9.11 -3.54
CA PHE A 262 -15.01 8.83 -2.97
C PHE A 262 -15.09 7.38 -2.55
N SER A 263 -15.89 7.09 -1.53
CA SER A 263 -16.22 5.72 -1.15
C SER A 263 -17.70 5.60 -0.82
N TYR A 264 -18.23 4.42 -1.10
CA TYR A 264 -19.60 4.02 -0.77
C TYR A 264 -19.55 2.99 0.36
N LEU A 265 -20.21 3.30 1.48
CA LEU A 265 -20.33 2.43 2.64
C LEU A 265 -21.62 1.62 2.55
N PHE A 266 -21.51 0.30 2.69
CA PHE A 266 -22.62 -0.65 2.65
C PHE A 266 -23.27 -0.87 4.00
#